data_578dfe85ea65f5fd4d62a4c2464683f7
#
_entry.id   578dfe85ea65f5fd4d62a4c2464683f7
#
_cell.length_a   1.000
_cell.length_b   1.000
_cell.length_c   1.000
_cell.angle_alpha   90.00
_cell.angle_beta   90.00
_cell.angle_gamma   90.00
#
_symmetry.space_group_name_H-M   'P 1'
#
loop_
_entity.id
_entity.type
_entity.pdbx_description
1 polymer ?
#
loop_
_entity_poly.entity_id
_entity_poly.type
_entity_poly.pdbx_seq_one_letter_code
_entity_poly.pdbx_strand_id
1 'polypeptide(L)'
;MSSNTEINLLAYLRKQIKAISPVLPDKAVVSVGQYTLETLIDSPKINEEDVYTLLRVIHKKDLQHKTVDIESRKSLVADTLYEPHYWFDMAEYLDRINIDSELGKLVYGYHKEVMSLSNISEGSSSGLLPEIHRYLADQEKSTIGIALFPAMNHSSDALYNAFSTVGRILIDNSTSLILIDQGKMEAYKGVHRAGDVLEDTKIIDYLVDMLLDKDNIIRELYRLSKSYGVKIYSPLMATGCSLDIYDNFRNILEITLEQPLMKFDLTTAKMVYVLVRAPLSYQDDFQKGQLEFEVTQWLQDSIGIDIPQICEPLFVDEYGDRVDVIILVGDYDTDKKFSKIYERIERFSKMNVEQELVDDEKWEKIKSIMLG
;
A
#
# COMPACT_ATOMS: atom_id res chain seq x y z
N MET A 1 -32.83 32.06 24.33
CA MET A 1 -32.44 30.93 25.20
C MET A 1 -32.81 29.54 24.64
N SER A 2 -33.42 29.42 23.45
CA SER A 2 -33.87 28.12 22.89
C SER A 2 -32.83 27.36 22.05
N SER A 3 -31.85 28.05 21.46
CA SER A 3 -30.92 27.39 20.51
C SER A 3 -29.88 26.46 21.15
N ASN A 4 -29.42 26.75 22.37
CA ASN A 4 -28.42 25.90 23.05
C ASN A 4 -28.98 24.56 23.55
N THR A 5 -30.30 24.50 23.83
CA THR A 5 -30.96 23.28 24.32
C THR A 5 -31.22 22.29 23.18
N GLU A 6 -31.55 22.79 21.97
CA GLU A 6 -31.74 21.95 20.77
C GLU A 6 -30.46 21.35 20.26
N ILE A 7 -29.35 22.12 20.28
CA ILE A 7 -28.04 21.64 19.88
C ILE A 7 -27.54 20.52 20.80
N ASN A 8 -27.76 20.66 22.12
CA ASN A 8 -27.43 19.62 23.09
C ASN A 8 -28.27 18.35 22.93
N LEU A 9 -29.54 18.48 22.60
CA LEU A 9 -30.43 17.34 22.38
C LEU A 9 -30.05 16.57 21.12
N LEU A 10 -29.73 17.27 20.02
CA LEU A 10 -29.29 16.64 18.77
C LEU A 10 -27.93 15.94 18.94
N ALA A 11 -27.00 16.54 19.67
CA ALA A 11 -25.70 15.91 19.98
C ALA A 11 -25.88 14.66 20.87
N TYR A 12 -26.77 14.75 21.87
CA TYR A 12 -27.13 13.60 22.71
C TYR A 12 -27.80 12.49 21.91
N LEU A 13 -28.79 12.81 21.06
CA LEU A 13 -29.46 11.82 20.21
C LEU A 13 -28.50 11.17 19.20
N ARG A 14 -27.57 11.94 18.59
CA ARG A 14 -26.54 11.40 17.72
C ARG A 14 -25.61 10.43 18.47
N LYS A 15 -25.23 10.77 19.70
CA LYS A 15 -24.42 9.88 20.55
C LYS A 15 -25.19 8.60 20.93
N GLN A 16 -26.48 8.68 21.22
CA GLN A 16 -27.33 7.52 21.51
C GLN A 16 -27.54 6.65 20.26
N ILE A 17 -27.79 7.27 19.10
CA ILE A 17 -27.93 6.56 17.83
C ILE A 17 -26.63 5.85 17.46
N LYS A 18 -25.47 6.49 17.61
CA LYS A 18 -24.15 5.82 17.43
C LYS A 18 -23.95 4.64 18.37
N ALA A 19 -24.39 4.74 19.61
CA ALA A 19 -24.30 3.65 20.58
C ALA A 19 -25.24 2.47 20.28
N ILE A 20 -26.40 2.74 19.63
CA ILE A 20 -27.41 1.72 19.29
C ILE A 20 -27.14 1.10 17.90
N SER A 21 -26.56 1.87 16.99
CA SER A 21 -26.18 1.43 15.64
C SER A 21 -24.77 1.93 15.37
N PRO A 22 -23.74 1.20 15.79
CA PRO A 22 -22.36 1.57 15.47
C PRO A 22 -22.22 1.61 13.95
N VAL A 23 -21.75 2.74 13.42
CA VAL A 23 -21.36 2.83 12.02
C VAL A 23 -20.15 1.91 11.87
N LEU A 24 -20.36 0.79 11.20
CA LEU A 24 -19.25 -0.13 10.91
C LEU A 24 -18.37 0.50 9.84
N PRO A 25 -17.05 0.50 10.03
CA PRO A 25 -16.12 1.07 9.05
C PRO A 25 -16.23 0.30 7.73
N ASP A 26 -16.41 1.02 6.62
CA ASP A 26 -16.50 0.43 5.28
C ASP A 26 -15.12 0.21 4.64
N LYS A 27 -14.07 0.60 5.33
CA LYS A 27 -12.68 0.41 4.95
C LYS A 27 -12.02 -0.68 5.80
N ALA A 28 -11.17 -1.47 5.18
CA ALA A 28 -10.35 -2.46 5.87
C ALA A 28 -8.88 -2.36 5.44
N VAL A 29 -8.00 -2.55 6.41
CA VAL A 29 -6.57 -2.74 6.17
C VAL A 29 -6.22 -4.18 6.49
N VAL A 30 -5.70 -4.91 5.50
CA VAL A 30 -5.29 -6.31 5.64
C VAL A 30 -3.77 -6.37 5.73
N SER A 31 -3.25 -6.56 6.95
CA SER A 31 -1.83 -6.80 7.16
C SER A 31 -1.51 -8.27 6.96
N VAL A 32 -0.57 -8.58 6.06
CA VAL A 32 -0.13 -9.94 5.75
C VAL A 32 1.32 -10.12 6.18
N GLY A 33 1.53 -10.95 7.18
CA GLY A 33 2.82 -11.19 7.82
C GLY A 33 3.04 -10.34 9.08
N GLN A 34 4.04 -10.74 9.87
CA GLN A 34 4.35 -10.14 11.17
C GLN A 34 4.95 -8.74 11.02
N TYR A 35 5.90 -8.57 10.10
CA TYR A 35 6.60 -7.30 9.91
C TYR A 35 5.64 -6.14 9.66
N THR A 36 4.68 -6.32 8.76
CA THR A 36 3.71 -5.27 8.43
C THR A 36 2.71 -5.03 9.55
N LEU A 37 2.41 -6.04 10.33
CA LEU A 37 1.56 -5.91 11.49
C LEU A 37 2.23 -5.05 12.58
N GLU A 38 3.50 -5.29 12.87
CA GLU A 38 4.26 -4.51 13.86
C GLU A 38 4.36 -3.04 13.44
N THR A 39 4.55 -2.79 12.14
CA THR A 39 4.61 -1.43 11.59
C THR A 39 3.30 -0.67 11.80
N LEU A 40 2.15 -1.34 11.69
CA LEU A 40 0.83 -0.70 11.74
C LEU A 40 0.20 -0.66 13.12
N ILE A 41 0.67 -1.47 14.07
CA ILE A 41 0.00 -1.65 15.36
C ILE A 41 -0.02 -0.37 16.19
N ASP A 42 0.97 0.47 16.02
CA ASP A 42 1.11 1.75 16.72
C ASP A 42 0.57 2.94 15.91
N SER A 43 0.01 2.68 14.72
CA SER A 43 -0.57 3.75 13.91
C SER A 43 -1.78 4.37 14.61
N PRO A 44 -1.75 5.69 14.89
CA PRO A 44 -2.88 6.37 15.53
C PRO A 44 -4.19 6.18 14.75
N LYS A 45 -4.15 6.28 13.43
CA LYS A 45 -5.34 6.14 12.59
C LYS A 45 -5.91 4.72 12.57
N ILE A 46 -5.06 3.71 12.49
CA ILE A 46 -5.52 2.31 12.51
C ILE A 46 -6.12 1.94 13.87
N ASN A 47 -5.72 2.65 14.91
CA ASN A 47 -6.31 2.49 16.25
C ASN A 47 -7.64 3.27 16.41
N GLU A 48 -8.01 4.13 15.48
CA GLU A 48 -9.35 4.72 15.40
C GLU A 48 -10.35 3.67 14.88
N GLU A 49 -10.81 2.78 15.76
CA GLU A 49 -11.69 1.63 15.46
C GLU A 49 -12.99 2.02 14.72
N ASP A 50 -13.42 3.28 14.80
CA ASP A 50 -14.61 3.79 14.13
C ASP A 50 -14.43 4.02 12.62
N VAL A 51 -13.19 4.05 12.11
CA VAL A 51 -12.87 4.43 10.74
C VAL A 51 -12.34 3.26 9.91
N TYR A 52 -11.56 2.35 10.53
CA TYR A 52 -10.95 1.21 9.84
C TYR A 52 -11.08 -0.09 10.61
N THR A 53 -11.16 -1.19 9.86
CA THR A 53 -10.99 -2.52 10.43
C THR A 53 -9.61 -3.05 10.07
N LEU A 54 -8.73 -3.23 11.05
CA LEU A 54 -7.46 -3.93 10.83
C LEU A 54 -7.70 -5.45 10.86
N LEU A 55 -7.44 -6.09 9.72
CA LEU A 55 -7.47 -7.53 9.55
C LEU A 55 -6.04 -8.06 9.47
N ARG A 56 -5.80 -9.23 10.07
CA ARG A 56 -4.48 -9.82 10.16
C ARG A 56 -4.46 -11.18 9.51
N VAL A 57 -3.47 -11.40 8.67
CA VAL A 57 -3.13 -12.71 8.15
C VAL A 57 -1.69 -12.99 8.56
N ILE A 58 -1.50 -13.90 9.50
CA ILE A 58 -0.19 -14.22 10.07
C ILE A 58 0.07 -15.72 10.04
N HIS A 59 1.33 -16.10 9.99
CA HIS A 59 1.71 -17.50 10.15
C HIS A 59 1.77 -17.88 11.63
N LYS A 60 1.47 -19.14 11.96
CA LYS A 60 1.47 -19.65 13.34
C LYS A 60 2.79 -19.41 14.08
N LYS A 61 3.93 -19.46 13.39
CA LYS A 61 5.25 -19.18 13.98
C LYS A 61 5.32 -17.78 14.60
N ASP A 62 4.60 -16.81 14.02
CA ASP A 62 4.62 -15.41 14.41
C ASP A 62 3.77 -15.12 15.65
N LEU A 63 2.93 -16.07 16.08
CA LEU A 63 2.11 -15.96 17.29
C LEU A 63 2.92 -15.85 18.60
N GLN A 64 4.19 -16.22 18.57
CA GLN A 64 5.07 -16.15 19.73
C GLN A 64 5.54 -14.73 20.06
N HIS A 65 5.40 -13.80 19.11
CA HIS A 65 5.71 -12.40 19.33
C HIS A 65 4.59 -11.72 20.14
N LYS A 66 4.92 -11.26 21.33
CA LYS A 66 4.00 -10.80 22.41
C LYS A 66 3.14 -9.57 22.10
N THR A 67 3.31 -8.94 20.95
CA THR A 67 2.68 -7.65 20.60
C THR A 67 1.24 -7.78 20.11
N VAL A 68 0.69 -8.99 20.01
CA VAL A 68 -0.59 -9.20 19.34
C VAL A 68 -1.64 -9.68 20.34
N ASP A 69 -2.50 -8.78 20.80
CA ASP A 69 -3.77 -9.15 21.42
C ASP A 69 -4.69 -9.74 20.34
N ILE A 70 -4.69 -11.07 20.24
CA ILE A 70 -5.40 -11.82 19.19
C ILE A 70 -6.91 -11.81 19.43
N GLU A 71 -7.35 -11.63 20.66
CA GLU A 71 -8.77 -11.76 21.02
C GLU A 71 -9.60 -10.54 20.56
N SER A 72 -9.00 -9.37 20.52
CA SER A 72 -9.71 -8.12 20.17
C SER A 72 -9.81 -7.84 18.67
N ARG A 73 -9.06 -8.56 17.81
CA ARG A 73 -8.97 -8.25 16.37
C ARG A 73 -9.17 -9.49 15.50
N LYS A 74 -9.75 -9.29 14.33
CA LYS A 74 -9.98 -10.36 13.35
C LYS A 74 -8.67 -10.84 12.74
N SER A 75 -8.39 -12.12 12.89
CA SER A 75 -7.13 -12.73 12.45
C SER A 75 -7.38 -14.05 11.71
N LEU A 76 -6.67 -14.27 10.62
CA LEU A 76 -6.45 -15.58 10.03
C LEU A 76 -5.05 -16.03 10.39
N VAL A 77 -4.97 -17.20 11.03
CA VAL A 77 -3.69 -17.82 11.40
C VAL A 77 -3.42 -18.98 10.46
N ALA A 78 -2.44 -18.81 9.60
CA ALA A 78 -1.99 -19.89 8.71
C ALA A 78 -1.10 -20.88 9.48
N ASP A 79 -1.43 -22.17 9.41
CA ASP A 79 -0.72 -23.26 10.08
C ASP A 79 -0.23 -24.28 9.06
N THR A 80 1.06 -24.27 8.77
CA THR A 80 1.75 -25.26 7.95
C THR A 80 2.53 -26.24 8.82
N LEU A 81 2.82 -27.42 8.28
CA LEU A 81 3.63 -28.43 8.98
C LEU A 81 5.06 -27.93 9.24
N TYR A 82 5.61 -27.20 8.28
CA TYR A 82 6.93 -26.59 8.33
C TYR A 82 6.81 -25.08 8.13
N GLU A 83 7.83 -24.33 8.55
CA GLU A 83 7.92 -22.90 8.26
C GLU A 83 8.06 -22.66 6.77
N PRO A 84 7.15 -21.90 6.12
CA PRO A 84 7.22 -21.63 4.70
C PRO A 84 8.43 -20.79 4.37
N HIS A 85 9.34 -21.33 3.57
CA HIS A 85 10.50 -20.62 3.05
C HIS A 85 10.20 -19.99 1.68
N TYR A 86 9.43 -20.70 0.89
CA TYR A 86 8.98 -20.28 -0.44
C TYR A 86 7.46 -20.08 -0.50
N TRP A 87 7.04 -19.27 -1.44
CA TRP A 87 5.62 -19.01 -1.66
C TRP A 87 4.80 -20.28 -1.92
N PHE A 88 5.39 -21.29 -2.57
CA PHE A 88 4.70 -22.55 -2.88
C PHE A 88 4.61 -23.49 -1.67
N ASP A 89 5.37 -23.28 -0.61
CA ASP A 89 5.25 -24.04 0.64
C ASP A 89 3.88 -23.83 1.30
N MET A 90 3.18 -22.78 0.90
CA MET A 90 1.81 -22.51 1.35
C MET A 90 0.76 -23.36 0.61
N ALA A 91 1.10 -24.03 -0.49
CA ALA A 91 0.13 -24.77 -1.31
C ALA A 91 -0.60 -25.85 -0.51
N GLU A 92 0.13 -26.68 0.27
CA GLU A 92 -0.47 -27.71 1.12
C GLU A 92 -1.48 -27.15 2.13
N TYR A 93 -1.19 -25.98 2.71
CA TYR A 93 -2.11 -25.31 3.61
C TYR A 93 -3.36 -24.83 2.87
N LEU A 94 -3.18 -24.18 1.72
CA LEU A 94 -4.28 -23.66 0.89
C LEU A 94 -5.18 -24.78 0.36
N ASP A 95 -4.63 -25.92 0.03
CA ASP A 95 -5.39 -27.11 -0.41
C ASP A 95 -6.23 -27.73 0.71
N ARG A 96 -5.77 -27.63 1.97
CA ARG A 96 -6.48 -28.16 3.15
C ARG A 96 -7.63 -27.29 3.64
N ILE A 97 -7.62 -26.01 3.30
CA ILE A 97 -8.62 -25.07 3.77
C ILE A 97 -9.42 -24.49 2.60
N ASN A 98 -10.63 -24.06 2.88
CA ASN A 98 -11.37 -23.20 1.97
C ASN A 98 -10.97 -21.74 2.28
N ILE A 99 -9.94 -21.22 1.60
CA ILE A 99 -9.40 -19.88 1.84
C ILE A 99 -10.48 -18.80 1.69
N ASP A 100 -11.39 -18.93 0.73
CA ASP A 100 -12.46 -17.98 0.50
C ASP A 100 -13.44 -17.92 1.68
N SER A 101 -13.74 -19.09 2.28
CA SER A 101 -14.55 -19.16 3.49
C SER A 101 -13.85 -18.52 4.69
N GLU A 102 -12.54 -18.73 4.84
CA GLU A 102 -11.77 -18.12 5.93
C GLU A 102 -11.65 -16.60 5.77
N LEU A 103 -11.36 -16.13 4.57
CA LEU A 103 -11.32 -14.69 4.26
C LEU A 103 -12.71 -14.04 4.40
N GLY A 104 -13.78 -14.75 4.07
CA GLY A 104 -15.16 -14.29 4.27
C GLY A 104 -15.55 -14.06 5.73
N LYS A 105 -14.85 -14.68 6.66
CA LYS A 105 -15.01 -14.40 8.11
C LYS A 105 -14.32 -13.11 8.52
N LEU A 106 -13.35 -12.63 7.75
CA LEU A 106 -12.57 -11.41 8.03
C LEU A 106 -13.11 -10.21 7.25
N VAL A 107 -13.23 -10.34 5.92
CA VAL A 107 -13.67 -9.26 5.04
C VAL A 107 -15.16 -9.36 4.81
N TYR A 108 -15.92 -8.52 5.49
CA TYR A 108 -17.38 -8.52 5.37
C TYR A 108 -17.89 -7.76 4.15
N GLY A 109 -19.15 -7.99 3.81
CA GLY A 109 -19.84 -7.31 2.72
C GLY A 109 -19.84 -5.79 2.81
N TYR A 110 -19.83 -5.22 4.01
CA TYR A 110 -19.78 -3.78 4.23
C TYR A 110 -18.41 -3.15 4.03
N HIS A 111 -17.30 -3.90 4.08
CA HIS A 111 -15.99 -3.40 3.68
C HIS A 111 -15.98 -3.22 2.17
N LYS A 112 -16.03 -2.00 1.69
CA LYS A 112 -16.06 -1.66 0.26
C LYS A 112 -14.68 -1.33 -0.28
N GLU A 113 -13.84 -0.76 0.56
CA GLU A 113 -12.46 -0.36 0.25
C GLU A 113 -11.51 -1.17 1.11
N VAL A 114 -10.55 -1.81 0.46
CA VAL A 114 -9.57 -2.68 1.15
C VAL A 114 -8.17 -2.31 0.71
N MET A 115 -7.31 -2.01 1.68
CA MET A 115 -5.88 -1.88 1.46
C MET A 115 -5.18 -3.11 2.05
N SER A 116 -4.37 -3.79 1.26
CA SER A 116 -3.49 -4.84 1.78
C SER A 116 -2.06 -4.33 1.93
N LEU A 117 -1.36 -4.83 2.94
CA LEU A 117 0.05 -4.52 3.19
C LEU A 117 0.81 -5.80 3.47
N SER A 118 1.93 -6.02 2.77
CA SER A 118 2.73 -7.25 2.91
C SER A 118 4.21 -7.03 2.62
N ASN A 119 5.06 -7.70 3.40
CA ASN A 119 6.44 -7.95 3.04
C ASN A 119 6.51 -9.22 2.16
N ILE A 120 6.69 -9.05 0.86
CA ILE A 120 6.64 -10.14 -0.11
C ILE A 120 7.97 -10.89 -0.29
N SER A 121 8.94 -10.67 0.58
CA SER A 121 10.17 -11.46 0.64
C SER A 121 10.00 -12.79 1.39
N GLU A 122 8.98 -12.88 2.25
CA GLU A 122 8.72 -14.03 3.12
C GLU A 122 7.81 -15.06 2.42
N GLY A 123 8.10 -16.35 2.58
CA GLY A 123 7.36 -17.43 1.92
C GLY A 123 5.86 -17.45 2.28
N SER A 124 5.52 -17.28 3.57
CA SER A 124 4.13 -17.27 4.02
C SER A 124 3.34 -16.10 3.43
N SER A 125 3.89 -14.89 3.52
CA SER A 125 3.26 -13.68 2.97
C SER A 125 3.13 -13.76 1.45
N SER A 126 4.18 -14.24 0.79
CA SER A 126 4.22 -14.42 -0.67
C SER A 126 3.23 -15.47 -1.18
N GLY A 127 2.98 -16.50 -0.40
CA GLY A 127 2.00 -17.51 -0.75
C GLY A 127 0.55 -17.04 -0.57
N LEU A 128 0.27 -16.29 0.49
CA LEU A 128 -1.08 -15.88 0.88
C LEU A 128 -1.58 -14.62 0.16
N LEU A 129 -0.71 -13.63 -0.08
CA LEU A 129 -1.13 -12.34 -0.63
C LEU A 129 -1.87 -12.44 -1.98
N PRO A 130 -1.42 -13.25 -2.97
CA PRO A 130 -2.15 -13.41 -4.23
C PRO A 130 -3.56 -13.99 -4.04
N GLU A 131 -3.74 -14.93 -3.12
CA GLU A 131 -5.04 -15.53 -2.83
C GLU A 131 -6.00 -14.53 -2.17
N ILE A 132 -5.47 -13.66 -1.31
CA ILE A 132 -6.23 -12.55 -0.70
C ILE A 132 -6.70 -11.60 -1.81
N HIS A 133 -5.82 -11.21 -2.73
CA HIS A 133 -6.15 -10.30 -3.82
C HIS A 133 -7.17 -10.91 -4.78
N ARG A 134 -7.02 -12.20 -5.13
CA ARG A 134 -8.01 -12.93 -5.92
C ARG A 134 -9.38 -12.90 -5.23
N TYR A 135 -9.45 -13.26 -3.96
CA TYR A 135 -10.70 -13.24 -3.19
C TYR A 135 -11.35 -11.85 -3.16
N LEU A 136 -10.55 -10.79 -2.90
CA LEU A 136 -11.07 -9.42 -2.85
C LEU A 136 -11.63 -8.96 -4.20
N ALA A 137 -10.99 -9.37 -5.30
CA ALA A 137 -11.46 -9.10 -6.65
C ALA A 137 -12.77 -9.84 -6.96
N ASP A 138 -12.88 -11.11 -6.59
CA ASP A 138 -14.09 -11.91 -6.75
C ASP A 138 -15.27 -11.34 -5.95
N GLN A 139 -14.97 -10.65 -4.84
CA GLN A 139 -15.95 -9.93 -4.03
C GLN A 139 -16.19 -8.48 -4.50
N GLU A 140 -15.67 -8.09 -5.66
CA GLU A 140 -15.79 -6.74 -6.26
C GLU A 140 -15.37 -5.60 -5.31
N LYS A 141 -14.37 -5.85 -4.44
CA LYS A 141 -13.83 -4.83 -3.53
C LYS A 141 -12.92 -3.87 -4.28
N SER A 142 -13.01 -2.58 -3.96
CA SER A 142 -12.01 -1.61 -4.38
C SER A 142 -10.73 -1.86 -3.59
N THR A 143 -9.73 -2.44 -4.24
CA THR A 143 -8.52 -2.93 -3.56
C THR A 143 -7.27 -2.28 -4.12
N ILE A 144 -6.35 -1.88 -3.22
CA ILE A 144 -4.97 -1.55 -3.53
C ILE A 144 -4.04 -2.31 -2.59
N GLY A 145 -2.94 -2.83 -3.14
CA GLY A 145 -1.92 -3.52 -2.35
C GLY A 145 -0.68 -2.65 -2.17
N ILE A 146 -0.10 -2.64 -0.97
CA ILE A 146 1.24 -2.12 -0.71
C ILE A 146 2.14 -3.34 -0.51
N ALA A 147 3.14 -3.50 -1.37
CA ALA A 147 4.06 -4.63 -1.32
C ALA A 147 5.50 -4.15 -1.11
N LEU A 148 6.10 -4.61 -0.01
CA LEU A 148 7.51 -4.36 0.28
C LEU A 148 8.35 -5.35 -0.51
N PHE A 149 9.02 -4.84 -1.52
CA PHE A 149 9.88 -5.61 -2.40
C PHE A 149 11.31 -5.65 -1.81
N PRO A 150 11.95 -6.83 -1.73
CA PRO A 150 13.30 -6.93 -1.18
C PRO A 150 14.32 -6.12 -1.98
N ALA A 151 15.31 -5.56 -1.29
CA ALA A 151 16.42 -4.87 -1.92
C ALA A 151 17.23 -5.84 -2.81
N MET A 152 17.87 -5.32 -3.84
CA MET A 152 18.65 -6.13 -4.79
C MET A 152 19.80 -6.92 -4.15
N ASN A 153 20.28 -6.53 -2.98
CA ASN A 153 21.32 -7.25 -2.24
C ASN A 153 20.79 -8.38 -1.33
N HIS A 154 19.46 -8.54 -1.24
CA HIS A 154 18.85 -9.64 -0.49
C HIS A 154 19.12 -11.01 -1.16
N SER A 155 18.76 -12.10 -0.47
CA SER A 155 18.94 -13.46 -0.97
C SER A 155 18.13 -13.71 -2.25
N SER A 156 18.56 -14.69 -3.05
CA SER A 156 17.81 -15.09 -4.24
C SER A 156 16.42 -15.65 -3.89
N ASP A 157 16.27 -16.25 -2.72
CA ASP A 157 14.99 -16.78 -2.23
C ASP A 157 13.98 -15.66 -1.99
N ALA A 158 14.42 -14.58 -1.30
CA ALA A 158 13.58 -13.40 -1.08
C ALA A 158 13.17 -12.73 -2.40
N LEU A 159 14.11 -12.61 -3.34
CA LEU A 159 13.82 -12.07 -4.67
C LEU A 159 12.88 -12.97 -5.47
N TYR A 160 13.04 -14.30 -5.37
CA TYR A 160 12.17 -15.27 -6.02
C TYR A 160 10.74 -15.21 -5.48
N ASN A 161 10.59 -15.16 -4.16
CA ASN A 161 9.28 -14.98 -3.51
C ASN A 161 8.61 -13.69 -4.01
N ALA A 162 9.31 -12.57 -3.99
CA ALA A 162 8.76 -11.29 -4.39
C ALA A 162 8.40 -11.25 -5.88
N PHE A 163 9.28 -11.72 -6.76
CA PHE A 163 9.04 -11.79 -8.20
C PHE A 163 7.80 -12.64 -8.51
N SER A 164 7.71 -13.82 -7.90
CA SER A 164 6.58 -14.73 -8.10
C SER A 164 5.28 -14.13 -7.57
N THR A 165 5.31 -13.47 -6.42
CA THR A 165 4.11 -12.84 -5.82
C THR A 165 3.55 -11.73 -6.68
N VAL A 166 4.41 -10.81 -7.14
CA VAL A 166 3.99 -9.72 -8.04
C VAL A 166 3.42 -10.31 -9.33
N GLY A 167 4.11 -11.25 -9.96
CA GLY A 167 3.65 -11.88 -11.20
C GLY A 167 2.31 -12.60 -11.04
N ARG A 168 2.08 -13.33 -9.94
CA ARG A 168 0.81 -14.00 -9.64
C ARG A 168 -0.35 -13.00 -9.50
N ILE A 169 -0.15 -11.89 -8.79
CA ILE A 169 -1.17 -10.84 -8.65
C ILE A 169 -1.47 -10.17 -9.99
N LEU A 170 -0.43 -9.91 -10.81
CA LEU A 170 -0.59 -9.25 -12.10
C LEU A 170 -1.26 -10.13 -13.17
N ILE A 171 -1.12 -11.46 -13.09
CA ILE A 171 -1.79 -12.40 -14.00
C ILE A 171 -3.31 -12.23 -13.92
N ASP A 172 -3.84 -12.11 -12.71
CA ASP A 172 -5.29 -12.06 -12.48
C ASP A 172 -5.89 -10.68 -12.81
N ASN A 173 -5.06 -9.67 -13.12
CA ASN A 173 -5.50 -8.29 -13.42
C ASN A 173 -6.47 -7.68 -12.39
N SER A 174 -6.45 -8.22 -11.19
CA SER A 174 -7.50 -7.98 -10.20
C SER A 174 -7.24 -6.73 -9.37
N THR A 175 -5.97 -6.36 -9.18
CA THR A 175 -5.58 -5.33 -8.21
C THR A 175 -4.33 -4.62 -8.69
N SER A 176 -4.17 -3.35 -8.28
CA SER A 176 -2.92 -2.63 -8.48
C SER A 176 -2.07 -2.68 -7.21
N LEU A 177 -0.76 -2.70 -7.40
CA LEU A 177 0.22 -2.73 -6.32
C LEU A 177 1.00 -1.42 -6.24
N ILE A 178 1.18 -0.90 -5.05
CA ILE A 178 2.20 0.09 -4.72
C ILE A 178 3.45 -0.69 -4.31
N LEU A 179 4.50 -0.62 -5.11
CA LEU A 179 5.75 -1.32 -4.82
C LEU A 179 6.74 -0.39 -4.12
N ILE A 180 7.27 -0.84 -2.99
CA ILE A 180 8.30 -0.15 -2.21
C ILE A 180 9.53 -1.04 -2.12
N ASP A 181 10.68 -0.56 -2.59
CA ASP A 181 11.96 -1.24 -2.46
C ASP A 181 12.50 -1.03 -1.03
N GLN A 182 12.65 -2.10 -0.26
CA GLN A 182 13.12 -2.05 1.13
C GLN A 182 14.46 -1.32 1.28
N GLY A 183 15.40 -1.55 0.36
CA GLY A 183 16.70 -0.85 0.42
C GLY A 183 16.60 0.64 0.12
N LYS A 184 15.55 1.08 -0.61
CA LYS A 184 15.26 2.49 -0.82
C LYS A 184 14.56 3.10 0.39
N MET A 185 13.68 2.34 1.01
CA MET A 185 13.01 2.74 2.23
C MET A 185 14.00 2.95 3.37
N GLU A 186 14.95 2.01 3.58
CA GLU A 186 16.02 2.11 4.57
C GLU A 186 16.96 3.28 4.34
N ALA A 187 17.16 3.68 3.08
CA ALA A 187 18.00 4.81 2.70
C ALA A 187 17.27 6.15 2.69
N TYR A 188 15.96 6.16 2.83
CA TYR A 188 15.14 7.37 2.78
C TYR A 188 15.44 8.29 3.97
N LYS A 189 15.54 9.59 3.69
CA LYS A 189 15.75 10.61 4.69
C LYS A 189 14.63 11.64 4.60
N GLY A 190 13.72 11.56 5.51
CA GLY A 190 12.61 12.51 5.62
C GLY A 190 12.47 13.08 7.02
N VAL A 191 11.57 14.00 7.17
CA VAL A 191 11.23 14.64 8.43
C VAL A 191 9.72 14.51 8.63
N HIS A 192 9.33 14.16 9.84
CA HIS A 192 7.92 14.22 10.23
C HIS A 192 7.46 15.68 10.30
N ARG A 193 6.17 15.96 10.09
CA ARG A 193 5.65 17.32 10.20
C ARG A 193 5.91 17.98 11.56
N ALA A 194 6.06 17.19 12.62
CA ALA A 194 6.51 17.68 13.92
C ALA A 194 7.99 18.14 13.98
N GLY A 195 8.78 17.83 12.93
CA GLY A 195 10.19 18.20 12.83
C GLY A 195 11.18 17.11 13.19
N ASP A 196 10.71 15.96 13.67
CA ASP A 196 11.55 14.81 14.00
C ASP A 196 11.98 14.06 12.75
N VAL A 197 13.12 13.37 12.81
CA VAL A 197 13.58 12.52 11.71
C VAL A 197 12.62 11.36 11.55
N LEU A 198 12.20 11.09 10.31
CA LEU A 198 11.33 9.97 9.98
C LEU A 198 12.16 8.68 9.90
N GLU A 199 11.88 7.74 10.77
CA GLU A 199 12.48 6.41 10.74
C GLU A 199 11.93 5.59 9.55
N ASP A 200 12.73 4.68 9.02
CA ASP A 200 12.37 3.82 7.87
C ASP A 200 11.06 3.04 8.08
N THR A 201 10.86 2.48 9.27
CA THR A 201 9.62 1.77 9.64
C THR A 201 8.39 2.68 9.61
N LYS A 202 8.55 3.98 9.84
CA LYS A 202 7.47 4.97 9.83
C LYS A 202 7.06 5.43 8.43
N ILE A 203 7.87 5.16 7.41
CA ILE A 203 7.55 5.53 6.01
C ILE A 203 6.28 4.82 5.55
N ILE A 204 6.13 3.55 5.89
CA ILE A 204 4.95 2.76 5.53
C ILE A 204 3.72 3.29 6.26
N ASP A 205 3.84 3.52 7.55
CA ASP A 205 2.79 4.08 8.38
C ASP A 205 2.33 5.44 7.83
N TYR A 206 3.29 6.27 7.42
CA TYR A 206 3.04 7.57 6.82
C TYR A 206 2.29 7.48 5.47
N LEU A 207 2.69 6.55 4.60
CA LEU A 207 2.00 6.29 3.33
C LEU A 207 0.58 5.77 3.57
N VAL A 208 0.42 4.82 4.46
CA VAL A 208 -0.89 4.27 4.84
C VAL A 208 -1.79 5.37 5.41
N ASP A 209 -1.25 6.17 6.32
CA ASP A 209 -1.94 7.29 6.94
C ASP A 209 -2.48 8.29 5.91
N MET A 210 -1.66 8.70 4.94
CA MET A 210 -2.10 9.60 3.88
C MET A 210 -3.14 8.97 2.93
N LEU A 211 -3.02 7.69 2.60
CA LEU A 211 -4.00 6.99 1.75
C LEU A 211 -5.35 6.81 2.44
N LEU A 212 -5.36 6.80 3.76
CA LEU A 212 -6.56 6.65 4.58
C LEU A 212 -7.14 7.98 5.08
N ASP A 213 -6.46 9.10 4.87
CA ASP A 213 -6.81 10.41 5.45
C ASP A 213 -8.14 10.97 4.95
N LYS A 214 -8.50 10.63 3.71
CA LYS A 214 -9.74 11.07 3.09
C LYS A 214 -10.56 9.89 2.58
N ASP A 215 -11.88 10.06 2.62
CA ASP A 215 -12.79 9.08 2.05
C ASP A 215 -12.59 8.94 0.54
N ASN A 216 -12.71 7.72 0.06
CA ASN A 216 -12.67 7.33 -1.34
C ASN A 216 -11.30 7.37 -2.06
N ILE A 217 -10.17 7.66 -1.43
CA ILE A 217 -8.85 7.63 -2.10
C ILE A 217 -8.57 6.24 -2.67
N ILE A 218 -8.77 5.18 -1.90
CA ILE A 218 -8.57 3.79 -2.36
C ILE A 218 -9.47 3.47 -3.55
N ARG A 219 -10.74 3.86 -3.47
CA ARG A 219 -11.72 3.65 -4.55
C ARG A 219 -11.34 4.42 -5.82
N GLU A 220 -10.88 5.65 -5.66
CA GLU A 220 -10.43 6.47 -6.78
C GLU A 220 -9.20 5.88 -7.45
N LEU A 221 -8.18 5.51 -6.68
CA LEU A 221 -6.99 4.82 -7.20
C LEU A 221 -7.36 3.52 -7.91
N TYR A 222 -8.24 2.71 -7.33
CA TYR A 222 -8.72 1.48 -7.97
C TYR A 222 -9.43 1.78 -9.30
N ARG A 223 -10.32 2.78 -9.34
CA ARG A 223 -11.01 3.19 -10.57
C ARG A 223 -10.05 3.68 -11.64
N LEU A 224 -9.08 4.51 -11.26
CA LEU A 224 -8.06 5.04 -12.15
C LEU A 224 -7.16 3.93 -12.70
N SER A 225 -6.75 3.00 -11.85
CA SER A 225 -6.00 1.81 -12.26
C SER A 225 -6.72 1.04 -13.36
N LYS A 226 -8.03 0.83 -13.21
CA LYS A 226 -8.85 0.18 -14.25
C LYS A 226 -8.96 1.02 -15.52
N SER A 227 -9.14 2.35 -15.39
CA SER A 227 -9.34 3.25 -16.52
C SER A 227 -8.07 3.43 -17.37
N TYR A 228 -6.91 3.47 -16.75
CA TYR A 228 -5.61 3.66 -17.40
C TYR A 228 -4.82 2.36 -17.57
N GLY A 229 -5.34 1.23 -17.13
CA GLY A 229 -4.65 -0.06 -17.16
C GLY A 229 -3.43 -0.13 -16.26
N VAL A 230 -3.38 0.69 -15.20
CA VAL A 230 -2.24 0.74 -14.28
C VAL A 230 -2.25 -0.46 -13.36
N LYS A 231 -1.15 -1.23 -13.36
CA LYS A 231 -0.97 -2.42 -12.54
C LYS A 231 -0.02 -2.17 -11.35
N ILE A 232 0.95 -1.31 -11.54
CA ILE A 232 1.99 -1.02 -10.55
C ILE A 232 2.09 0.49 -10.35
N TYR A 233 2.14 0.90 -9.09
CA TYR A 233 2.50 2.25 -8.67
C TYR A 233 3.84 2.24 -7.93
N SER A 234 4.61 3.31 -8.08
CA SER A 234 5.77 3.60 -7.24
C SER A 234 5.61 4.92 -6.53
N PRO A 235 5.83 4.98 -5.24
CA PRO A 235 5.75 6.23 -4.51
C PRO A 235 7.05 7.04 -4.62
N LEU A 236 6.91 8.32 -4.95
CA LEU A 236 7.86 9.38 -4.66
C LEU A 236 7.33 10.14 -3.46
N MET A 237 8.18 10.48 -2.49
CA MET A 237 7.73 11.13 -1.27
C MET A 237 8.63 12.30 -0.90
N ALA A 238 8.02 13.36 -0.38
CA ALA A 238 8.67 14.40 0.39
C ALA A 238 7.82 14.69 1.63
N THR A 239 8.42 14.60 2.80
CA THR A 239 7.71 14.69 4.08
C THR A 239 8.22 15.81 4.95
N GLY A 240 7.33 16.48 5.67
CA GLY A 240 7.67 17.54 6.62
C GLY A 240 8.39 18.75 5.98
N CYS A 241 8.13 19.02 4.72
CA CYS A 241 8.75 20.11 3.98
C CYS A 241 8.17 21.46 4.43
N SER A 242 9.03 22.37 4.90
CA SER A 242 8.64 23.74 5.25
C SER A 242 8.60 24.61 3.99
N LEU A 243 7.48 25.28 3.75
CA LEU A 243 7.33 26.22 2.64
C LEU A 243 8.27 27.44 2.80
N ASP A 244 8.59 27.82 4.04
CA ASP A 244 9.57 28.88 4.31
C ASP A 244 11.00 28.52 3.86
N ILE A 245 11.31 27.22 3.79
CA ILE A 245 12.63 26.73 3.36
C ILE A 245 12.67 26.49 1.86
N TYR A 246 11.59 25.98 1.29
CA TYR A 246 11.53 25.56 -0.11
C TYR A 246 10.96 26.62 -1.06
N ASP A 247 10.56 27.77 -0.55
CA ASP A 247 10.02 28.93 -1.29
C ASP A 247 8.71 28.68 -2.05
N ASN A 248 8.52 27.50 -2.62
CA ASN A 248 7.32 27.15 -3.39
C ASN A 248 7.11 25.63 -3.49
N PHE A 249 5.91 25.25 -3.87
CA PHE A 249 5.49 23.85 -4.00
C PHE A 249 6.30 23.07 -5.06
N ARG A 250 6.71 23.72 -6.16
CA ARG A 250 7.49 23.08 -7.21
C ARG A 250 8.84 22.57 -6.71
N ASN A 251 9.52 23.31 -5.82
CA ASN A 251 10.76 22.84 -5.21
C ASN A 251 10.55 21.61 -4.34
N ILE A 252 9.38 21.47 -3.71
CA ILE A 252 9.02 20.24 -2.97
C ILE A 252 8.80 19.06 -3.94
N LEU A 253 8.19 19.29 -5.11
CA LEU A 253 8.06 18.25 -6.14
C LEU A 253 9.43 17.76 -6.63
N GLU A 254 10.41 18.66 -6.83
CA GLU A 254 11.77 18.27 -7.23
C GLU A 254 12.44 17.35 -6.19
N ILE A 255 12.24 17.62 -4.90
CA ILE A 255 12.80 16.78 -3.83
C ILE A 255 12.25 15.36 -3.86
N THR A 256 11.00 15.17 -4.28
CA THR A 256 10.43 13.82 -4.39
C THR A 256 11.23 12.93 -5.34
N LEU A 257 11.92 13.51 -6.35
CA LEU A 257 12.75 12.78 -7.31
C LEU A 257 14.08 12.30 -6.74
N GLU A 258 14.58 12.94 -5.68
CA GLU A 258 15.89 12.61 -5.11
C GLU A 258 15.87 11.26 -4.36
N GLN A 259 14.74 10.92 -3.76
CA GLN A 259 14.60 9.74 -2.89
C GLN A 259 13.38 8.86 -3.27
N PRO A 260 13.35 8.31 -4.50
CA PRO A 260 12.24 7.45 -4.91
C PRO A 260 12.25 6.15 -4.08
N LEU A 261 11.09 5.74 -3.58
CA LEU A 261 10.96 4.47 -2.86
C LEU A 261 11.00 3.23 -3.77
N MET A 262 10.98 3.44 -5.09
CA MET A 262 11.26 2.43 -6.10
C MET A 262 11.99 3.12 -7.26
N LYS A 263 13.11 2.57 -7.73
CA LYS A 263 13.84 3.15 -8.85
C LYS A 263 13.20 2.72 -10.18
N PHE A 264 12.83 3.68 -11.01
CA PHE A 264 12.18 3.48 -12.32
C PHE A 264 12.51 4.65 -13.25
N ASP A 265 12.12 4.51 -14.52
CA ASP A 265 12.20 5.57 -15.52
C ASP A 265 10.86 6.33 -15.56
N LEU A 266 10.82 7.51 -14.95
CA LEU A 266 9.60 8.31 -14.85
C LEU A 266 9.06 8.73 -16.23
N THR A 267 9.91 8.81 -17.27
CA THR A 267 9.48 9.17 -18.62
C THR A 267 8.57 8.13 -19.27
N THR A 268 8.52 6.93 -18.73
CA THR A 268 7.68 5.82 -19.22
C THR A 268 6.34 5.71 -18.50
N ALA A 269 6.10 6.54 -17.50
CA ALA A 269 4.87 6.50 -16.69
C ALA A 269 3.62 6.79 -17.53
N LYS A 270 2.49 6.18 -17.18
CA LYS A 270 1.20 6.41 -17.84
C LYS A 270 0.33 7.44 -17.14
N MET A 271 0.50 7.61 -15.84
CA MET A 271 -0.22 8.61 -15.04
C MET A 271 0.47 8.87 -13.71
N VAL A 272 0.10 9.94 -13.05
CA VAL A 272 0.46 10.20 -11.65
C VAL A 272 -0.77 10.53 -10.82
N TYR A 273 -0.74 10.09 -9.55
CA TYR A 273 -1.72 10.46 -8.52
C TYR A 273 -0.97 11.16 -7.38
N VAL A 274 -1.32 12.39 -7.10
CA VAL A 274 -0.59 13.25 -6.17
C VAL A 274 -1.45 13.53 -4.94
N LEU A 275 -0.96 13.13 -3.77
CA LEU A 275 -1.52 13.48 -2.48
C LEU A 275 -0.68 14.60 -1.88
N VAL A 276 -1.31 15.68 -1.47
CA VAL A 276 -0.66 16.81 -0.81
C VAL A 276 -1.34 17.06 0.52
N ARG A 277 -0.65 16.81 1.62
CA ARG A 277 -1.15 17.10 2.96
C ARG A 277 -0.53 18.40 3.48
N ALA A 278 -1.36 19.38 3.77
CA ALA A 278 -0.95 20.70 4.17
C ALA A 278 -1.75 21.19 5.40
N PRO A 279 -1.23 22.16 6.15
CA PRO A 279 -1.99 22.84 7.20
C PRO A 279 -3.25 23.51 6.62
N LEU A 280 -4.32 23.56 7.39
CA LEU A 280 -5.59 24.19 6.99
C LEU A 280 -5.41 25.67 6.60
N SER A 281 -4.42 26.35 7.16
CA SER A 281 -4.06 27.74 6.81
C SER A 281 -3.65 27.93 5.34
N TYR A 282 -3.24 26.86 4.65
CA TYR A 282 -2.84 26.88 3.24
C TYR A 282 -3.94 26.38 2.28
N GLN A 283 -5.19 26.31 2.75
CA GLN A 283 -6.29 25.79 1.93
C GLN A 283 -6.52 26.60 0.65
N ASP A 284 -6.29 27.91 0.71
CA ASP A 284 -6.43 28.78 -0.46
C ASP A 284 -5.26 28.64 -1.45
N ASP A 285 -4.06 28.30 -0.94
CA ASP A 285 -2.84 28.14 -1.75
C ASP A 285 -2.75 26.76 -2.42
N PHE A 286 -3.35 25.74 -1.84
CA PHE A 286 -3.32 24.36 -2.32
C PHE A 286 -4.68 23.89 -2.86
N GLN A 287 -5.36 24.74 -3.62
CA GLN A 287 -6.58 24.32 -4.31
C GLN A 287 -6.27 23.27 -5.39
N LYS A 288 -7.16 22.29 -5.54
CA LYS A 288 -6.98 21.16 -6.47
C LYS A 288 -6.53 21.60 -7.87
N GLY A 289 -7.20 22.56 -8.47
CA GLY A 289 -6.86 23.04 -9.83
C GLY A 289 -5.50 23.73 -9.90
N GLN A 290 -5.06 24.41 -8.86
CA GLN A 290 -3.73 25.00 -8.79
C GLN A 290 -2.65 23.93 -8.65
N LEU A 291 -2.86 22.93 -7.79
CA LEU A 291 -1.95 21.79 -7.67
C LEU A 291 -1.82 21.02 -8.99
N GLU A 292 -2.93 20.79 -9.68
CA GLU A 292 -2.94 20.14 -10.99
C GLU A 292 -2.13 20.93 -12.02
N PHE A 293 -2.23 22.25 -12.02
CA PHE A 293 -1.45 23.11 -12.88
C PHE A 293 0.06 23.05 -12.56
N GLU A 294 0.45 23.18 -11.30
CA GLU A 294 1.85 23.11 -10.84
C GLU A 294 2.47 21.74 -11.19
N VAL A 295 1.73 20.65 -10.93
CA VAL A 295 2.19 19.30 -11.27
C VAL A 295 2.34 19.12 -12.77
N THR A 296 1.39 19.63 -13.58
CA THR A 296 1.51 19.58 -15.04
C THR A 296 2.75 20.29 -15.54
N GLN A 297 3.00 21.52 -15.07
CA GLN A 297 4.19 22.27 -15.43
C GLN A 297 5.47 21.54 -14.97
N TRP A 298 5.49 21.01 -13.77
CA TRP A 298 6.63 20.24 -13.27
C TRP A 298 6.92 19.01 -14.12
N LEU A 299 5.89 18.24 -14.50
CA LEU A 299 6.06 17.07 -15.38
C LEU A 299 6.62 17.46 -16.75
N GLN A 300 6.14 18.57 -17.34
CA GLN A 300 6.59 19.05 -18.64
C GLN A 300 8.01 19.64 -18.60
N ASP A 301 8.30 20.48 -17.61
CA ASP A 301 9.56 21.23 -17.57
C ASP A 301 10.71 20.39 -17.00
N SER A 302 10.48 19.63 -15.94
CA SER A 302 11.54 18.90 -15.22
C SER A 302 11.74 17.49 -15.73
N ILE A 303 10.68 16.85 -16.28
CA ILE A 303 10.71 15.45 -16.71
C ILE A 303 10.53 15.32 -18.22
N GLY A 304 9.83 16.26 -18.84
CA GLY A 304 9.61 16.29 -20.29
C GLY A 304 8.46 15.38 -20.75
N ILE A 305 7.46 15.13 -19.90
CA ILE A 305 6.31 14.27 -20.19
C ILE A 305 4.99 15.03 -20.03
N ASP A 306 3.99 14.57 -20.78
CA ASP A 306 2.60 15.04 -20.69
C ASP A 306 1.70 13.82 -20.48
N ILE A 307 1.35 13.56 -19.22
CA ILE A 307 0.55 12.41 -18.81
C ILE A 307 -0.59 12.86 -17.89
N PRO A 308 -1.69 12.10 -17.82
CA PRO A 308 -2.76 12.37 -16.87
C PRO A 308 -2.26 12.45 -15.43
N GLN A 309 -2.64 13.53 -14.74
CA GLN A 309 -2.38 13.69 -13.32
C GLN A 309 -3.68 13.98 -12.58
N ILE A 310 -3.74 13.53 -11.35
CA ILE A 310 -4.83 13.81 -10.43
C ILE A 310 -4.21 14.21 -9.11
N CYS A 311 -4.60 15.38 -8.61
CA CYS A 311 -4.13 15.90 -7.34
C CYS A 311 -5.26 15.85 -6.31
N GLU A 312 -4.91 15.43 -5.10
CA GLU A 312 -5.84 15.40 -3.98
C GLU A 312 -5.24 16.12 -2.77
N PRO A 313 -5.70 17.35 -2.48
CA PRO A 313 -5.30 18.07 -1.29
C PRO A 313 -5.98 17.51 -0.04
N LEU A 314 -5.20 17.37 1.03
CA LEU A 314 -5.60 16.94 2.36
C LEU A 314 -5.23 18.05 3.35
N PHE A 315 -6.21 18.57 4.09
CA PHE A 315 -5.96 19.67 5.03
C PHE A 315 -6.11 19.20 6.47
N VAL A 316 -5.15 19.59 7.31
CA VAL A 316 -5.10 19.21 8.72
C VAL A 316 -4.80 20.42 9.59
N ASP A 317 -5.33 20.44 10.81
CA ASP A 317 -5.23 21.57 11.75
C ASP A 317 -3.85 21.67 12.47
N GLU A 318 -2.88 20.83 12.08
CA GLU A 318 -1.64 20.63 12.81
C GLU A 318 -0.41 21.00 11.99
N TYR A 319 0.68 21.35 12.70
CA TYR A 319 2.06 21.42 12.19
C TYR A 319 2.45 22.63 11.31
N GLY A 320 1.87 23.79 11.56
CA GLY A 320 2.44 25.07 11.10
C GLY A 320 2.48 25.24 9.58
N ASP A 321 3.69 25.29 9.01
CA ASP A 321 3.96 25.53 7.58
C ASP A 321 4.39 24.28 6.81
N ARG A 322 4.34 23.09 7.43
CA ARG A 322 4.90 21.87 6.84
C ARG A 322 3.91 21.11 5.97
N VAL A 323 4.41 20.68 4.85
CA VAL A 323 3.68 19.98 3.80
C VAL A 323 4.27 18.60 3.56
N ASP A 324 3.41 17.62 3.31
CA ASP A 324 3.78 16.29 2.85
C ASP A 324 3.26 16.08 1.43
N VAL A 325 4.07 15.46 0.59
CA VAL A 325 3.71 15.11 -0.78
C VAL A 325 4.00 13.65 -1.03
N ILE A 326 3.03 12.94 -1.57
CA ILE A 326 3.19 11.60 -2.13
C ILE A 326 2.74 11.63 -3.58
N ILE A 327 3.61 11.19 -4.48
CA ILE A 327 3.31 11.03 -5.90
C ILE A 327 3.34 9.54 -6.20
N LEU A 328 2.19 8.97 -6.50
CA LEU A 328 2.07 7.59 -6.96
C LEU A 328 2.20 7.59 -8.50
N VAL A 329 3.34 7.13 -8.98
CA VAL A 329 3.65 7.03 -10.40
C VAL A 329 3.16 5.69 -10.91
N GLY A 330 2.25 5.72 -11.89
CA GLY A 330 1.55 4.55 -12.38
C GLY A 330 2.12 3.99 -13.68
N ASP A 331 2.33 2.67 -13.70
CA ASP A 331 2.63 1.83 -14.85
C ASP A 331 3.82 2.32 -15.70
N TYR A 332 4.97 2.32 -15.08
CA TYR A 332 6.27 2.64 -15.67
C TYR A 332 6.99 1.36 -16.14
N ASP A 333 8.01 1.54 -16.99
CA ASP A 333 8.85 0.44 -17.47
C ASP A 333 9.62 -0.20 -16.30
N THR A 334 9.28 -1.44 -16.02
CA THR A 334 9.92 -2.27 -14.97
C THR A 334 10.86 -3.32 -15.55
N ASP A 335 10.95 -3.47 -16.87
CA ASP A 335 11.65 -4.57 -17.56
C ASP A 335 13.12 -4.66 -17.13
N LYS A 336 13.82 -3.54 -17.09
CA LYS A 336 15.23 -3.53 -16.67
C LYS A 336 15.44 -3.99 -15.23
N LYS A 337 14.50 -3.71 -14.34
CA LYS A 337 14.60 -4.12 -12.93
C LYS A 337 14.29 -5.59 -12.79
N PHE A 338 13.18 -6.02 -13.36
CA PHE A 338 12.73 -7.41 -13.24
C PHE A 338 13.63 -8.37 -14.03
N SER A 339 14.21 -7.96 -15.16
CA SER A 339 15.22 -8.76 -15.87
C SER A 339 16.45 -9.02 -15.00
N LYS A 340 16.98 -8.01 -14.30
CA LYS A 340 18.11 -8.20 -13.39
C LYS A 340 17.77 -9.10 -12.20
N ILE A 341 16.55 -9.04 -11.71
CA ILE A 341 16.07 -9.94 -10.67
C ILE A 341 16.01 -11.36 -11.22
N TYR A 342 15.41 -11.52 -12.41
CA TYR A 342 15.28 -12.81 -13.07
C TYR A 342 16.64 -13.48 -13.31
N GLU A 343 17.66 -12.75 -13.79
CA GLU A 343 19.02 -13.28 -13.93
C GLU A 343 19.56 -13.92 -12.63
N ARG A 344 19.20 -13.37 -11.48
CA ARG A 344 19.62 -13.91 -10.18
C ARG A 344 18.84 -15.13 -9.73
N ILE A 345 17.58 -15.23 -10.11
CA ILE A 345 16.68 -16.31 -9.68
C ILE A 345 16.51 -17.41 -10.74
N GLU A 346 16.99 -17.21 -11.96
CA GLU A 346 16.76 -18.09 -13.09
C GLU A 346 17.15 -19.55 -12.82
N ARG A 347 18.36 -19.76 -12.29
CA ARG A 347 18.83 -21.12 -11.97
C ARG A 347 17.95 -21.79 -10.93
N PHE A 348 17.55 -21.01 -9.93
CA PHE A 348 16.73 -21.48 -8.84
C PHE A 348 15.30 -21.81 -9.31
N SER A 349 14.70 -20.94 -10.11
CA SER A 349 13.36 -21.18 -10.67
C SER A 349 13.31 -22.40 -11.57
N LYS A 350 14.33 -22.61 -12.43
CA LYS A 350 14.45 -23.83 -13.26
C LYS A 350 14.51 -25.10 -12.40
N MET A 351 15.31 -25.07 -11.34
CA MET A 351 15.42 -26.21 -10.42
C MET A 351 14.07 -26.54 -9.76
N ASN A 352 13.29 -25.54 -9.36
CA ASN A 352 11.98 -25.76 -8.74
C ASN A 352 10.96 -26.35 -9.71
N VAL A 353 11.00 -25.98 -10.99
CA VAL A 353 10.18 -26.58 -12.06
C VAL A 353 10.62 -28.03 -12.35
N GLU A 354 11.93 -28.27 -12.48
CA GLU A 354 12.49 -29.61 -12.70
C GLU A 354 12.17 -30.59 -11.55
N GLN A 355 12.01 -30.08 -10.33
CA GLN A 355 11.61 -30.85 -9.15
C GLN A 355 10.10 -30.96 -8.96
N GLU A 356 9.32 -30.47 -9.92
CA GLU A 356 7.85 -30.46 -9.87
C GLU A 356 7.26 -29.71 -8.64
N LEU A 357 8.03 -28.81 -8.01
CA LEU A 357 7.56 -27.96 -6.91
C LEU A 357 6.69 -26.79 -7.41
N VAL A 358 6.91 -26.39 -8.65
CA VAL A 358 6.16 -25.35 -9.35
C VAL A 358 5.80 -25.85 -10.74
N ASP A 359 4.55 -25.68 -11.10
CA ASP A 359 4.04 -26.00 -12.44
C ASP A 359 4.71 -25.12 -13.50
N ASP A 360 5.20 -25.76 -14.59
CA ASP A 360 5.96 -25.08 -15.66
C ASP A 360 5.11 -24.03 -16.39
N GLU A 361 3.84 -24.35 -16.70
CA GLU A 361 2.93 -23.42 -17.38
C GLU A 361 2.65 -22.19 -16.49
N LYS A 362 2.45 -22.42 -15.21
CA LYS A 362 2.25 -21.36 -14.23
C LYS A 362 3.49 -20.47 -14.11
N TRP A 363 4.69 -21.07 -14.09
CA TRP A 363 5.94 -20.32 -14.03
C TRP A 363 6.17 -19.48 -15.29
N GLU A 364 5.96 -20.04 -16.48
CA GLU A 364 6.12 -19.29 -17.73
C GLU A 364 5.12 -18.12 -17.84
N LYS A 365 3.90 -18.26 -17.31
CA LYS A 365 2.95 -17.13 -17.20
C LYS A 365 3.48 -16.02 -16.29
N ILE A 366 3.99 -16.39 -15.11
CA ILE A 366 4.60 -15.42 -14.17
C ILE A 366 5.74 -14.70 -14.87
N LYS A 367 6.65 -15.44 -15.46
CA LYS A 367 7.81 -14.90 -16.17
C LYS A 367 7.41 -13.95 -17.31
N SER A 368 6.46 -14.35 -18.13
CA SER A 368 5.98 -13.54 -19.26
C SER A 368 5.40 -12.21 -18.80
N ILE A 369 4.61 -12.18 -17.74
CA ILE A 369 4.00 -10.92 -17.25
C ILE A 369 5.01 -10.00 -16.58
N MET A 370 6.09 -10.56 -16.04
CA MET A 370 7.12 -9.81 -15.31
C MET A 370 8.24 -9.28 -16.22
N LEU A 371 8.44 -9.88 -17.38
CA LEU A 371 9.53 -9.54 -18.31
C LEU A 371 9.04 -8.92 -19.64
N GLY A 372 7.72 -8.76 -19.81
CA GLY A 372 7.10 -8.20 -21.02
C GLY A 372 6.86 -9.28 -22.06
#